data_0a4ef6abb716cc817095ec7c3329b36d
#
_entry.id   0a4ef6abb716cc817095ec7c3329b36d
#
_cell.length_a   1.000
_cell.length_b   1.000
_cell.length_c   1.000
_cell.angle_alpha   90.00
_cell.angle_beta   90.00
_cell.angle_gamma   90.00
#
_symmetry.space_group_name_H-M   'P 1'
#
loop_
_entity.id
_entity.type
_entity.pdbx_description
1 polymer ?
#
loop_
_entity_poly.entity_id
_entity_poly.type
_entity_poly.pdbx_seq_one_letter_code
_entity_poly.pdbx_strand_id
1 'polypeptide(L)'
;MKKEIDIVIPTDYSAVSLKKYLKIQEDLETYKDDKEAQNAFLLYNIIGLSPQVISKLDSDTITNIKNDLHNFLGKTDFELQKFVTIDGVKYGFEPNLSKMAYGAYLDLSSNKELSINKDWKKVMNILYRPVTNTRGALYSIEPYNSEKQGDEDKWLDVSMDYHFGCFFFFNRILKELTKDTLKSLREAALKDTEVNQHIKRILQESGQLINRLLS
;
A
#
# COMPACT_ATOMS: atom_id res chain seq x y z
N MET A 1 34.18 -22.27 -20.57
CA MET A 1 33.97 -20.90 -20.06
C MET A 1 32.78 -20.93 -19.15
N LYS A 2 32.93 -20.64 -17.84
CA LYS A 2 31.81 -20.41 -16.94
C LYS A 2 31.18 -19.07 -17.38
N LYS A 3 29.94 -19.08 -17.79
CA LYS A 3 29.20 -17.85 -18.07
C LYS A 3 28.81 -17.26 -16.70
N GLU A 4 29.41 -16.14 -16.34
CA GLU A 4 28.95 -15.36 -15.19
C GLU A 4 27.59 -14.79 -15.52
N ILE A 5 26.66 -14.88 -14.60
CA ILE A 5 25.31 -14.32 -14.70
C ILE A 5 25.19 -13.29 -13.57
N ASP A 6 25.11 -12.02 -13.94
CA ASP A 6 24.84 -10.97 -12.99
C ASP A 6 23.35 -11.01 -12.60
N ILE A 7 23.09 -11.27 -11.31
CA ILE A 7 21.74 -11.30 -10.76
C ILE A 7 21.53 -9.99 -9.98
N VAL A 8 20.64 -9.15 -10.47
CA VAL A 8 20.30 -7.88 -9.83
C VAL A 8 18.97 -8.03 -9.11
N ILE A 9 18.99 -7.91 -7.78
CA ILE A 9 17.80 -7.88 -6.96
C ILE A 9 17.31 -6.42 -6.90
N PRO A 10 16.03 -6.16 -7.20
CA PRO A 10 15.50 -4.80 -7.11
C PRO A 10 15.66 -4.22 -5.70
N THR A 11 16.04 -2.95 -5.62
CA THR A 11 16.13 -2.21 -4.35
C THR A 11 14.84 -1.49 -3.97
N ASP A 12 13.95 -1.31 -4.96
CA ASP A 12 12.67 -0.60 -4.85
C ASP A 12 11.64 -1.21 -5.81
N TYR A 13 10.42 -0.73 -5.73
CA TYR A 13 9.32 -1.19 -6.58
C TYR A 13 9.07 -0.32 -7.81
N SER A 14 10.02 0.52 -8.21
CA SER A 14 9.88 1.43 -9.36
C SER A 14 9.59 0.71 -10.68
N ALA A 15 10.11 -0.50 -10.84
CA ALA A 15 9.90 -1.35 -12.02
C ALA A 15 8.65 -2.25 -11.93
N VAL A 16 7.91 -2.19 -10.81
CA VAL A 16 6.71 -3.01 -10.59
C VAL A 16 5.49 -2.12 -10.60
N SER A 17 4.70 -2.14 -11.66
CA SER A 17 3.43 -1.42 -11.72
C SER A 17 2.36 -2.12 -10.87
N LEU A 18 1.28 -1.38 -10.51
CA LEU A 18 0.13 -1.96 -9.81
C LEU A 18 -0.45 -3.15 -10.58
N LYS A 19 -0.57 -3.04 -11.90
CA LYS A 19 -1.04 -4.13 -12.77
C LYS A 19 -0.20 -5.39 -12.63
N LYS A 20 1.13 -5.23 -12.66
CA LYS A 20 2.06 -6.36 -12.47
C LYS A 20 1.96 -6.94 -11.06
N TYR A 21 1.84 -6.09 -10.06
CA TYR A 21 1.68 -6.51 -8.66
C TYR A 21 0.41 -7.32 -8.46
N LEU A 22 -0.74 -6.84 -8.93
CA LEU A 22 -2.02 -7.54 -8.82
C LEU A 22 -1.97 -8.91 -9.52
N LYS A 23 -1.34 -8.97 -10.71
CA LYS A 23 -1.16 -10.23 -11.42
C LYS A 23 -0.30 -11.22 -10.64
N ILE A 24 0.81 -10.75 -10.04
CA ILE A 24 1.66 -11.58 -9.18
C ILE A 24 0.87 -12.11 -7.98
N GLN A 25 0.04 -11.28 -7.34
CA GLN A 25 -0.79 -11.71 -6.19
C GLN A 25 -1.82 -12.76 -6.59
N GLU A 26 -2.49 -12.58 -7.73
CA GLU A 26 -3.45 -13.55 -8.28
C GLU A 26 -2.77 -14.90 -8.58
N ASP A 27 -1.63 -14.86 -9.26
CA ASP A 27 -0.90 -16.07 -9.63
C ASP A 27 -0.31 -16.80 -8.41
N LEU A 28 0.14 -16.06 -7.37
CA LEU A 28 0.64 -16.64 -6.12
C LEU A 28 -0.43 -17.42 -5.35
N GLU A 29 -1.69 -17.01 -5.42
CA GLU A 29 -2.79 -17.76 -4.79
C GLU A 29 -2.92 -19.17 -5.37
N THR A 30 -2.54 -19.37 -6.63
CA THR A 30 -2.52 -20.68 -7.29
C THR A 30 -1.50 -21.63 -6.62
N TYR A 31 -0.43 -21.09 -6.03
CA TYR A 31 0.66 -21.84 -5.40
C TYR A 31 0.63 -21.77 -3.86
N LYS A 32 -0.48 -21.37 -3.24
CA LYS A 32 -0.57 -21.10 -1.80
C LYS A 32 -0.09 -22.23 -0.89
N ASP A 33 -0.25 -23.47 -1.31
CA ASP A 33 0.11 -24.67 -0.57
C ASP A 33 1.51 -25.22 -0.94
N ASP A 34 2.22 -24.59 -1.90
CA ASP A 34 3.54 -25.00 -2.38
C ASP A 34 4.54 -23.82 -2.32
N LYS A 35 5.28 -23.75 -1.20
CA LYS A 35 6.28 -22.68 -0.98
C LYS A 35 7.42 -22.68 -2.00
N GLU A 36 7.82 -23.84 -2.51
CA GLU A 36 8.90 -23.91 -3.50
C GLU A 36 8.42 -23.40 -4.86
N ALA A 37 7.19 -23.74 -5.25
CA ALA A 37 6.58 -23.17 -6.45
C ALA A 37 6.38 -21.66 -6.32
N GLN A 38 5.94 -21.14 -5.16
CA GLN A 38 5.86 -19.69 -4.89
C GLN A 38 7.22 -19.01 -5.04
N ASN A 39 8.27 -19.57 -4.43
CA ASN A 39 9.62 -19.02 -4.53
C ASN A 39 10.13 -19.01 -5.97
N ALA A 40 9.96 -20.09 -6.71
CA ALA A 40 10.34 -20.18 -8.11
C ALA A 40 9.58 -19.15 -8.98
N PHE A 41 8.28 -18.99 -8.73
CA PHE A 41 7.43 -18.01 -9.39
C PHE A 41 7.90 -16.57 -9.12
N LEU A 42 8.21 -16.23 -7.86
CA LEU A 42 8.70 -14.90 -7.47
C LEU A 42 10.09 -14.62 -8.05
N LEU A 43 11.01 -15.59 -8.02
CA LEU A 43 12.32 -15.47 -8.63
C LEU A 43 12.22 -15.16 -10.13
N TYR A 44 11.30 -15.81 -10.82
CA TYR A 44 11.06 -15.57 -12.25
C TYR A 44 10.44 -14.19 -12.50
N ASN A 45 9.36 -13.82 -11.79
CA ASN A 45 8.58 -12.62 -12.09
C ASN A 45 9.21 -11.32 -11.57
N ILE A 46 10.00 -11.38 -10.49
CA ILE A 46 10.61 -10.19 -9.87
C ILE A 46 12.05 -10.01 -10.33
N ILE A 47 12.83 -11.10 -10.31
CA ILE A 47 14.27 -11.05 -10.60
C ILE A 47 14.57 -11.44 -12.05
N GLY A 48 13.64 -12.13 -12.73
CA GLY A 48 13.82 -12.60 -14.11
C GLY A 48 14.59 -13.91 -14.23
N LEU A 49 14.76 -14.66 -13.13
CA LEU A 49 15.46 -15.95 -13.14
C LEU A 49 14.57 -17.07 -13.68
N SER A 50 14.89 -17.56 -14.87
CA SER A 50 14.17 -18.70 -15.43
C SER A 50 14.49 -20.01 -14.69
N PRO A 51 13.59 -21.02 -14.71
CA PRO A 51 13.84 -22.32 -14.11
C PRO A 51 15.14 -22.98 -14.62
N GLN A 52 15.48 -22.77 -15.90
CA GLN A 52 16.71 -23.28 -16.52
C GLN A 52 17.98 -22.63 -15.95
N VAL A 53 17.89 -21.38 -15.47
CA VAL A 53 18.99 -20.69 -14.80
C VAL A 53 19.07 -21.17 -13.36
N ILE A 54 17.93 -21.20 -12.66
CA ILE A 54 17.83 -21.66 -11.26
C ILE A 54 18.42 -23.05 -11.09
N SER A 55 18.14 -23.98 -11.99
CA SER A 55 18.65 -25.37 -11.92
C SER A 55 20.17 -25.51 -12.07
N LYS A 56 20.88 -24.45 -12.48
CA LYS A 56 22.33 -24.42 -12.65
C LYS A 56 23.07 -23.72 -11.53
N LEU A 57 22.37 -23.06 -10.63
CA LEU A 57 22.94 -22.38 -9.48
C LEU A 57 23.17 -23.38 -8.35
N ASP A 58 24.20 -23.14 -7.56
CA ASP A 58 24.42 -23.91 -6.34
C ASP A 58 23.43 -23.54 -5.25
N SER A 59 23.30 -24.41 -4.26
CA SER A 59 22.33 -24.28 -3.17
C SER A 59 22.53 -23.01 -2.33
N ASP A 60 23.77 -22.60 -2.10
CA ASP A 60 24.09 -21.43 -1.28
C ASP A 60 23.70 -20.14 -2.01
N THR A 61 24.02 -20.07 -3.30
CA THR A 61 23.62 -18.96 -4.17
C THR A 61 22.10 -18.81 -4.20
N ILE A 62 21.34 -19.90 -4.40
CA ILE A 62 19.87 -19.87 -4.39
C ILE A 62 19.31 -19.42 -3.03
N THR A 63 19.91 -19.91 -1.94
CA THR A 63 19.49 -19.53 -0.59
C THR A 63 19.70 -18.03 -0.35
N ASN A 64 20.82 -17.47 -0.75
CA ASN A 64 21.10 -16.04 -0.62
C ASN A 64 20.10 -15.21 -1.44
N ILE A 65 19.85 -15.58 -2.69
CA ILE A 65 18.87 -14.88 -3.55
C ILE A 65 17.45 -14.93 -2.96
N LYS A 66 17.02 -16.09 -2.41
CA LYS A 66 15.72 -16.23 -1.74
C LYS A 66 15.64 -15.32 -0.51
N ASN A 67 16.70 -15.23 0.28
CA ASN A 67 16.75 -14.35 1.46
C ASN A 67 16.66 -12.86 1.05
N ASP A 68 17.42 -12.46 0.04
CA ASP A 68 17.40 -11.08 -0.44
C ASP A 68 16.05 -10.71 -1.06
N LEU A 69 15.45 -11.63 -1.82
CA LEU A 69 14.08 -11.46 -2.33
C LEU A 69 13.07 -11.32 -1.19
N HIS A 70 13.19 -12.14 -0.14
CA HIS A 70 12.33 -12.06 1.02
C HIS A 70 12.49 -10.72 1.76
N ASN A 71 13.72 -10.23 1.93
CA ASN A 71 14.00 -8.92 2.51
C ASN A 71 13.41 -7.80 1.67
N PHE A 72 13.52 -7.87 0.34
CA PHE A 72 12.90 -6.92 -0.58
C PHE A 72 11.37 -6.90 -0.43
N LEU A 73 10.72 -8.07 -0.43
CA LEU A 73 9.27 -8.19 -0.30
C LEU A 73 8.74 -7.75 1.08
N GLY A 74 9.55 -7.88 2.12
CA GLY A 74 9.22 -7.47 3.49
C GLY A 74 9.38 -5.97 3.76
N LYS A 75 9.78 -5.17 2.79
CA LYS A 75 9.93 -3.72 2.94
C LYS A 75 8.61 -3.05 3.31
N THR A 76 8.65 -2.15 4.30
CA THR A 76 7.49 -1.38 4.78
C THR A 76 7.79 0.12 4.96
N ASP A 77 9.02 0.55 4.69
CA ASP A 77 9.53 1.92 4.91
C ASP A 77 9.32 2.82 3.69
N PHE A 78 8.12 2.76 3.10
CA PHE A 78 7.77 3.59 1.95
C PHE A 78 7.34 4.98 2.39
N GLU A 79 7.89 5.99 1.73
CA GLU A 79 7.50 7.38 1.91
C GLU A 79 6.39 7.78 0.94
N LEU A 80 5.45 8.59 1.43
CA LEU A 80 4.40 9.16 0.60
C LEU A 80 4.99 10.08 -0.47
N GLN A 81 4.78 9.73 -1.72
CA GLN A 81 5.12 10.57 -2.88
C GLN A 81 4.00 11.59 -3.10
N LYS A 82 4.29 12.87 -2.89
CA LYS A 82 3.26 13.94 -3.01
C LYS A 82 2.78 14.18 -4.43
N PHE A 83 3.57 13.85 -5.43
CA PHE A 83 3.26 14.08 -6.83
C PHE A 83 3.58 12.86 -7.67
N VAL A 84 2.73 12.61 -8.67
CA VAL A 84 2.95 11.61 -9.72
C VAL A 84 2.56 12.23 -11.06
N THR A 85 3.28 11.89 -12.12
CA THR A 85 2.93 12.31 -13.48
C THR A 85 2.46 11.08 -14.24
N ILE A 86 1.24 11.14 -14.77
CA ILE A 86 0.62 10.09 -15.58
C ILE A 86 0.17 10.73 -16.90
N ASP A 87 0.63 10.20 -18.01
CA ASP A 87 0.29 10.71 -19.38
C ASP A 87 0.48 12.21 -19.52
N GLY A 88 1.56 12.75 -18.94
CA GLY A 88 1.88 14.18 -18.99
C GLY A 88 1.09 15.07 -18.04
N VAL A 89 0.11 14.53 -17.32
CA VAL A 89 -0.67 15.24 -16.30
C VAL A 89 -0.04 15.03 -14.92
N LYS A 90 0.23 16.12 -14.20
CA LYS A 90 0.73 16.08 -12.84
C LYS A 90 -0.43 15.95 -11.86
N TYR A 91 -0.43 14.87 -11.10
CA TYR A 91 -1.37 14.62 -9.98
C TYR A 91 -0.68 14.95 -8.66
N GLY A 92 -1.43 15.57 -7.73
CA GLY A 92 -0.97 15.86 -6.38
C GLY A 92 -1.81 15.11 -5.36
N PHE A 93 -1.18 14.60 -4.32
CA PHE A 93 -1.86 14.03 -3.16
C PHE A 93 -2.70 15.10 -2.46
N GLU A 94 -3.82 14.73 -1.83
CA GLU A 94 -4.66 15.65 -1.04
C GLU A 94 -3.81 16.43 -0.02
N PRO A 95 -3.64 17.75 -0.20
CA PRO A 95 -2.67 18.51 0.59
C PRO A 95 -3.10 18.67 2.06
N ASN A 96 -4.38 18.49 2.35
CA ASN A 96 -4.91 18.64 3.70
C ASN A 96 -6.08 17.68 3.97
N LEU A 97 -5.74 16.49 4.45
CA LEU A 97 -6.73 15.45 4.78
C LEU A 97 -7.81 15.92 5.78
N SER A 98 -7.47 16.82 6.72
CA SER A 98 -8.42 17.32 7.71
C SER A 98 -9.47 18.29 7.11
N LYS A 99 -9.20 18.82 5.92
CA LYS A 99 -10.09 19.71 5.16
C LYS A 99 -10.60 19.07 3.87
N MET A 100 -10.43 17.76 3.73
CA MET A 100 -10.93 17.01 2.60
C MET A 100 -12.42 17.23 2.41
N ALA A 101 -12.88 17.28 1.15
CA ALA A 101 -14.30 17.37 0.83
C ALA A 101 -15.08 16.20 1.46
N TYR A 102 -16.25 16.49 2.02
CA TYR A 102 -17.05 15.47 2.73
C TYR A 102 -17.43 14.28 1.83
N GLY A 103 -17.71 14.52 0.54
CA GLY A 103 -17.95 13.45 -0.43
C GLY A 103 -16.73 12.52 -0.61
N ALA A 104 -15.52 13.09 -0.70
CA ALA A 104 -14.28 12.31 -0.76
C ALA A 104 -14.07 11.47 0.51
N TYR A 105 -14.36 12.06 1.68
CA TYR A 105 -14.31 11.34 2.95
C TYR A 105 -15.28 10.16 2.99
N LEU A 106 -16.54 10.37 2.56
CA LEU A 106 -17.56 9.31 2.53
C LEU A 106 -17.13 8.17 1.60
N ASP A 107 -16.61 8.50 0.41
CA ASP A 107 -16.19 7.50 -0.57
C ASP A 107 -14.96 6.71 -0.09
N LEU A 108 -14.01 7.34 0.62
CA LEU A 108 -12.90 6.64 1.26
C LEU A 108 -13.37 5.76 2.42
N SER A 109 -14.28 6.26 3.28
CA SER A 109 -14.77 5.54 4.45
C SER A 109 -15.72 4.39 4.10
N SER A 110 -16.32 4.38 2.91
CA SER A 110 -17.15 3.28 2.43
C SER A 110 -16.32 2.02 2.13
N ASN A 111 -15.02 2.17 1.88
CA ASN A 111 -14.08 1.07 1.73
C ASN A 111 -13.72 0.52 3.12
N LYS A 112 -14.46 -0.51 3.55
CA LYS A 112 -14.30 -1.13 4.88
C LYS A 112 -12.94 -1.79 5.10
N GLU A 113 -12.19 -2.07 4.05
CA GLU A 113 -10.86 -2.66 4.08
C GLU A 113 -9.95 -1.88 3.12
N LEU A 114 -8.96 -1.17 3.68
CA LEU A 114 -7.88 -0.60 2.87
C LEU A 114 -6.99 -1.75 2.39
N SER A 115 -7.31 -2.29 1.23
CA SER A 115 -6.54 -3.36 0.60
C SER A 115 -6.13 -2.94 -0.81
N ILE A 116 -4.85 -3.13 -1.14
CA ILE A 116 -4.33 -2.85 -2.49
C ILE A 116 -4.99 -3.76 -3.54
N ASN A 117 -5.51 -4.90 -3.14
CA ASN A 117 -6.14 -5.88 -4.03
C ASN A 117 -7.59 -5.55 -4.40
N LYS A 118 -8.25 -4.62 -3.68
CA LYS A 118 -9.65 -4.26 -3.92
C LYS A 118 -9.80 -2.75 -3.93
N ASP A 119 -10.48 -2.21 -4.92
CA ASP A 119 -10.87 -0.79 -5.03
C ASP A 119 -9.74 0.24 -4.81
N TRP A 120 -8.47 -0.23 -4.78
CA TRP A 120 -7.32 0.61 -4.51
C TRP A 120 -7.14 1.71 -5.56
N LYS A 121 -7.46 1.44 -6.81
CA LYS A 121 -7.46 2.45 -7.90
C LYS A 121 -8.40 3.60 -7.58
N LYS A 122 -9.59 3.30 -7.04
CA LYS A 122 -10.54 4.30 -6.59
C LYS A 122 -9.97 5.15 -5.46
N VAL A 123 -9.33 4.53 -4.47
CA VAL A 123 -8.66 5.23 -3.37
C VAL A 123 -7.61 6.19 -3.92
N MET A 124 -6.74 5.73 -4.81
CA MET A 124 -5.73 6.57 -5.44
C MET A 124 -6.35 7.73 -6.22
N ASN A 125 -7.45 7.49 -6.91
CA ASN A 125 -8.15 8.51 -7.71
C ASN A 125 -8.83 9.59 -6.83
N ILE A 126 -9.28 9.23 -5.64
CA ILE A 126 -9.82 10.18 -4.65
C ILE A 126 -8.70 11.04 -4.06
N LEU A 127 -7.56 10.42 -3.75
CA LEU A 127 -6.47 11.05 -3.02
C LEU A 127 -5.52 11.86 -3.90
N TYR A 128 -5.33 11.44 -5.14
CA TYR A 128 -4.48 12.12 -6.12
C TYR A 128 -5.34 12.72 -7.22
N ARG A 129 -5.33 14.03 -7.34
CA ARG A 129 -6.08 14.77 -8.36
C ARG A 129 -5.15 15.70 -9.15
N PRO A 130 -5.52 16.07 -10.36
CA PRO A 130 -4.72 16.98 -11.17
C PRO A 130 -4.33 18.25 -10.40
N VAL A 131 -3.07 18.63 -10.48
CA VAL A 131 -2.56 19.85 -9.86
C VAL A 131 -3.03 21.05 -10.68
N THR A 132 -3.73 21.99 -10.02
CA THR A 132 -4.25 23.20 -10.67
C THR A 132 -3.33 24.39 -10.49
N ASN A 133 -2.59 24.45 -9.38
CA ASN A 133 -1.66 25.54 -9.08
C ASN A 133 -0.54 25.06 -8.17
N THR A 134 0.65 25.66 -8.33
CA THR A 134 1.79 25.46 -7.43
C THR A 134 2.40 26.81 -7.06
N ARG A 135 2.66 27.03 -5.76
CA ARG A 135 3.28 28.24 -5.24
C ARG A 135 4.34 27.86 -4.20
N GLY A 136 5.57 27.75 -4.64
CA GLY A 136 6.65 27.22 -3.79
C GLY A 136 6.38 25.78 -3.34
N ALA A 137 6.36 25.54 -2.05
CA ALA A 137 6.06 24.23 -1.46
C ALA A 137 4.54 23.93 -1.38
N LEU A 138 3.69 24.94 -1.61
CA LEU A 138 2.23 24.79 -1.57
C LEU A 138 1.70 24.46 -2.96
N TYR A 139 0.64 23.66 -2.99
CA TYR A 139 -0.06 23.33 -4.24
C TYR A 139 -1.55 23.16 -3.98
N SER A 140 -2.31 23.31 -5.04
CA SER A 140 -3.76 23.04 -5.08
C SER A 140 -4.02 21.95 -6.11
N ILE A 141 -5.03 21.16 -5.85
CA ILE A 141 -5.51 20.10 -6.74
C ILE A 141 -6.96 20.38 -7.15
N GLU A 142 -7.43 19.76 -8.20
CA GLU A 142 -8.83 19.87 -8.60
C GLU A 142 -9.77 19.49 -7.45
N PRO A 143 -10.91 20.22 -7.29
CA PRO A 143 -11.93 19.86 -6.32
C PRO A 143 -12.41 18.42 -6.55
N TYR A 144 -12.72 17.72 -5.45
CA TYR A 144 -13.34 16.41 -5.54
C TYR A 144 -14.72 16.50 -6.20
N ASN A 145 -14.96 15.62 -7.16
CA ASN A 145 -16.27 15.49 -7.81
C ASN A 145 -16.57 13.99 -8.00
N SER A 146 -17.57 13.47 -7.27
CA SER A 146 -17.97 12.06 -7.32
C SER A 146 -18.49 11.62 -8.69
N GLU A 147 -19.04 12.55 -9.50
CA GLU A 147 -19.58 12.27 -10.84
C GLU A 147 -18.49 12.29 -11.92
N LYS A 148 -17.32 12.87 -11.64
CA LYS A 148 -16.21 13.06 -12.59
C LYS A 148 -14.91 12.56 -12.02
N GLN A 149 -14.88 11.32 -11.54
CA GLN A 149 -13.62 10.75 -10.99
C GLN A 149 -12.58 10.39 -12.06
N GLY A 150 -12.97 10.44 -13.33
CA GLY A 150 -12.09 10.08 -14.46
C GLY A 150 -11.78 8.57 -14.49
N ASP A 151 -10.88 8.21 -15.40
CA ASP A 151 -10.43 6.82 -15.54
C ASP A 151 -9.56 6.41 -14.35
N GLU A 152 -9.99 5.38 -13.63
CA GLU A 152 -9.24 4.81 -12.51
C GLU A 152 -8.11 3.87 -13.00
N ASP A 153 -8.22 3.35 -14.23
CA ASP A 153 -7.26 2.39 -14.77
C ASP A 153 -5.89 3.02 -15.05
N LYS A 154 -5.80 4.35 -15.14
CA LYS A 154 -4.51 5.06 -15.21
C LYS A 154 -3.55 4.70 -14.07
N TRP A 155 -4.08 4.27 -12.92
CA TRP A 155 -3.26 3.88 -11.77
C TRP A 155 -2.61 2.50 -11.93
N LEU A 156 -3.11 1.66 -12.86
CA LEU A 156 -2.57 0.32 -13.12
C LEU A 156 -1.11 0.33 -13.59
N ASP A 157 -0.72 1.34 -14.35
CA ASP A 157 0.62 1.45 -14.91
C ASP A 157 1.58 2.26 -14.00
N VAL A 158 1.06 2.81 -12.89
CA VAL A 158 1.88 3.52 -11.91
C VAL A 158 2.65 2.52 -11.05
N SER A 159 3.90 2.88 -10.73
CA SER A 159 4.82 2.08 -9.92
C SER A 159 4.28 1.85 -8.51
N MET A 160 4.55 0.67 -7.96
CA MET A 160 4.15 0.29 -6.59
C MET A 160 4.76 1.16 -5.50
N ASP A 161 5.84 1.89 -5.74
CA ASP A 161 6.39 2.84 -4.77
C ASP A 161 5.37 3.92 -4.40
N TYR A 162 4.59 4.41 -5.36
CA TYR A 162 3.51 5.36 -5.09
C TYR A 162 2.37 4.73 -4.31
N HIS A 163 1.98 3.52 -4.69
CA HIS A 163 0.89 2.80 -4.04
C HIS A 163 1.24 2.40 -2.62
N PHE A 164 2.42 1.83 -2.40
CA PHE A 164 2.91 1.48 -1.07
C PHE A 164 3.15 2.73 -0.21
N GLY A 165 3.74 3.79 -0.76
CA GLY A 165 3.91 5.05 -0.06
C GLY A 165 2.58 5.59 0.47
N CYS A 166 1.53 5.57 -0.35
CA CYS A 166 0.18 5.97 0.03
C CYS A 166 -0.42 5.01 1.07
N PHE A 167 -0.35 3.70 0.83
CA PHE A 167 -0.91 2.65 1.71
C PHE A 167 -0.29 2.67 3.11
N PHE A 168 1.03 2.69 3.21
CA PHE A 168 1.72 2.72 4.50
C PHE A 168 1.55 4.04 5.23
N PHE A 169 1.46 5.16 4.51
CA PHE A 169 1.11 6.46 5.08
C PHE A 169 -0.26 6.42 5.78
N PHE A 170 -1.29 5.88 5.11
CA PHE A 170 -2.62 5.74 5.70
C PHE A 170 -2.63 4.80 6.90
N ASN A 171 -1.99 3.65 6.80
CA ASN A 171 -1.88 2.72 7.91
C ASN A 171 -1.20 3.36 9.13
N ARG A 172 -0.19 4.20 8.92
CA ARG A 172 0.46 4.94 10.00
C ARG A 172 -0.50 5.94 10.67
N ILE A 173 -1.22 6.74 9.87
CA ILE A 173 -2.22 7.69 10.39
C ILE A 173 -3.31 6.95 11.18
N LEU A 174 -3.85 5.87 10.64
CA LEU A 174 -4.87 5.08 11.33
C LEU A 174 -4.37 4.54 12.67
N LYS A 175 -3.13 4.05 12.73
CA LYS A 175 -2.51 3.58 13.98
C LYS A 175 -2.35 4.71 14.99
N GLU A 176 -1.91 5.89 14.56
CA GLU A 176 -1.74 7.07 15.44
C GLU A 176 -3.09 7.55 15.97
N LEU A 177 -4.09 7.73 15.10
CA LEU A 177 -5.44 8.14 15.49
C LEU A 177 -6.07 7.15 16.47
N THR A 178 -5.88 5.85 16.24
CA THR A 178 -6.38 4.81 17.14
C THR A 178 -5.71 4.89 18.50
N LYS A 179 -4.39 5.07 18.54
CA LYS A 179 -3.63 5.21 19.78
C LYS A 179 -4.08 6.42 20.59
N ASP A 180 -4.29 7.56 19.93
CA ASP A 180 -4.74 8.80 20.55
C ASP A 180 -6.19 8.69 21.05
N THR A 181 -7.07 8.06 20.26
CA THR A 181 -8.45 7.78 20.68
C THR A 181 -8.49 6.87 21.89
N LEU A 182 -7.71 5.78 21.91
CA LEU A 182 -7.62 4.86 23.04
C LEU A 182 -7.06 5.55 24.28
N LYS A 183 -6.07 6.45 24.12
CA LYS A 183 -5.52 7.25 25.21
C LYS A 183 -6.57 8.19 25.78
N SER A 184 -7.27 8.95 24.93
CA SER A 184 -8.33 9.87 25.34
C SER A 184 -9.51 9.16 26.04
N LEU A 185 -9.89 7.97 25.53
CA LEU A 185 -10.92 7.15 26.14
C LEU A 185 -10.49 6.59 27.51
N ARG A 186 -9.21 6.19 27.66
CA ARG A 186 -8.66 5.78 28.95
C ARG A 186 -8.66 6.92 29.96
N GLU A 187 -8.22 8.11 29.54
CA GLU A 187 -8.20 9.30 30.40
C GLU A 187 -9.62 9.72 30.81
N ALA A 188 -10.60 9.64 29.91
CA ALA A 188 -12.01 9.85 30.22
C ALA A 188 -12.56 8.80 31.19
N ALA A 189 -12.24 7.51 30.96
CA ALA A 189 -12.68 6.41 31.81
C ALA A 189 -12.10 6.47 33.25
N LEU A 190 -10.92 7.07 33.42
CA LEU A 190 -10.32 7.27 34.74
C LEU A 190 -10.98 8.42 35.53
N LYS A 191 -11.70 9.33 34.84
CA LYS A 191 -12.37 10.49 35.44
C LYS A 191 -13.80 10.22 35.86
N ASP A 192 -14.44 9.17 35.33
CA ASP A 192 -15.86 8.89 35.57
C ASP A 192 -16.14 7.40 35.75
N THR A 193 -16.63 7.04 36.96
CA THR A 193 -16.82 5.64 37.38
C THR A 193 -18.06 4.98 36.73
N GLU A 194 -19.06 5.77 36.28
CA GLU A 194 -20.29 5.25 35.66
C GLU A 194 -20.15 5.01 34.14
N VAL A 195 -19.28 5.73 33.47
CA VAL A 195 -18.98 5.56 32.04
C VAL A 195 -18.15 4.31 31.74
N ASN A 196 -17.61 3.68 32.79
CA ASN A 196 -16.61 2.60 32.69
C ASN A 196 -17.08 1.33 31.96
N GLN A 197 -18.39 0.97 32.05
CA GLN A 197 -18.89 -0.26 31.40
C GLN A 197 -19.14 -0.05 29.89
N HIS A 198 -19.63 1.11 29.51
CA HIS A 198 -19.92 1.44 28.10
C HIS A 198 -18.62 1.64 27.31
N ILE A 199 -17.65 2.34 27.89
CA ILE A 199 -16.32 2.55 27.29
C ILE A 199 -15.53 1.24 27.18
N LYS A 200 -15.60 0.34 28.17
CA LYS A 200 -14.98 -0.98 28.07
C LYS A 200 -15.51 -1.78 26.87
N ARG A 201 -16.80 -1.70 26.63
CA ARG A 201 -17.44 -2.36 25.49
C ARG A 201 -16.99 -1.75 24.16
N ILE A 202 -16.96 -0.42 24.02
CA ILE A 202 -16.47 0.28 22.83
C ILE A 202 -15.00 -0.03 22.58
N LEU A 203 -14.15 -0.07 23.61
CA LEU A 203 -12.74 -0.40 23.49
C LEU A 203 -12.52 -1.86 23.03
N GLN A 204 -13.37 -2.77 23.48
CA GLN A 204 -13.30 -4.18 23.11
C GLN A 204 -13.76 -4.40 21.66
N GLU A 205 -14.83 -3.73 21.26
CA GLU A 205 -15.35 -3.75 19.89
C GLU A 205 -14.38 -3.06 18.88
N SER A 206 -13.82 -1.92 19.27
CA SER A 206 -12.81 -1.20 18.45
C SER A 206 -11.51 -1.99 18.33
N GLY A 207 -11.05 -2.64 19.40
CA GLY A 207 -9.87 -3.51 19.37
C GLY A 207 -10.05 -4.72 18.45
N GLN A 208 -11.24 -5.29 18.38
CA GLN A 208 -11.56 -6.38 17.46
C GLN A 208 -11.62 -5.91 16.00
N LEU A 209 -12.16 -4.70 15.76
CA LEU A 209 -12.19 -4.09 14.41
C LEU A 209 -10.77 -3.80 13.89
N ILE A 210 -9.91 -3.26 14.75
CA ILE A 210 -8.52 -2.94 14.42
C ILE A 210 -7.72 -4.22 14.13
N ASN A 211 -7.90 -5.27 14.93
CA ASN A 211 -7.24 -6.55 14.67
C ASN A 211 -7.71 -7.20 13.35
N ARG A 212 -8.96 -6.99 12.95
CA ARG A 212 -9.48 -7.43 11.64
C ARG A 212 -8.97 -6.59 10.47
N LEU A 213 -8.62 -5.31 10.71
CA LEU A 213 -8.06 -4.42 9.69
C LEU A 213 -6.53 -4.59 9.52
N LEU A 214 -5.87 -5.21 10.50
CA LEU A 214 -4.43 -5.42 10.52
C LEU A 214 -4.02 -6.90 10.26
N SER A 215 -5.00 -7.81 10.15
CA SER A 215 -4.82 -9.22 9.76
C SER A 215 -5.09 -9.40 8.27
#